data_c892cdf31749b8faee0a4343bc4a2adf
#
_entry.id   c892cdf31749b8faee0a4343bc4a2adf
#
_cell.length_a   1.000
_cell.length_b   1.000
_cell.length_c   1.000
_cell.angle_alpha   90.00
_cell.angle_beta   90.00
_cell.angle_gamma   90.00
#
_symmetry.space_group_name_H-M   'P 1'
#
loop_
_entity.id
_entity.type
_entity.pdbx_description
1 polymer ?
#
loop_
_entity_poly.entity_id
_entity_poly.type
_entity_poly.pdbx_seq_one_letter_code
_entity_poly.pdbx_strand_id
1 'polypeptide(L)'
;MDDVYNHTFDVISSLKKAGVTPEWVQVGNEIPGGMLWPDGSTDNWKQLGQLLNKGCDAVKAVDENIKVIVHVDEGNNNAKFRTFFDNATAQKVRYDIIGLSYYPYWIKKDYSETIADLEFNLHDMVKRYNKDGMI
;
A
#
# COMPACT_ATOMS: atom_id res chain seq x y z
N MET A 1 3.36 -17.03 -5.81
CA MET A 1 3.84 -15.78 -6.48
C MET A 1 3.00 -15.46 -7.70
N ASP A 2 2.86 -16.39 -8.62
CA ASP A 2 2.09 -16.15 -9.84
C ASP A 2 0.58 -16.03 -9.58
N ASP A 3 0.09 -16.62 -8.49
CA ASP A 3 -1.32 -16.52 -8.10
C ASP A 3 -1.75 -15.06 -7.80
N VAL A 4 -0.87 -14.27 -7.17
CA VAL A 4 -1.13 -12.84 -6.94
C VAL A 4 -1.22 -12.09 -8.26
N TYR A 5 -0.29 -12.34 -9.16
CA TYR A 5 -0.33 -11.74 -10.49
C TYR A 5 -1.61 -12.13 -11.25
N ASN A 6 -1.87 -13.43 -11.36
CA ASN A 6 -3.01 -13.95 -12.13
C ASN A 6 -4.34 -13.42 -11.58
N HIS A 7 -4.54 -13.55 -10.26
CA HIS A 7 -5.77 -13.05 -9.62
C HIS A 7 -5.97 -11.53 -9.84
N THR A 8 -4.92 -10.73 -9.61
CA THR A 8 -4.98 -9.29 -9.79
C THR A 8 -5.28 -8.93 -11.26
N PHE A 9 -4.56 -9.58 -12.20
CA PHE A 9 -4.78 -9.37 -13.62
C PHE A 9 -6.20 -9.75 -14.05
N ASP A 10 -6.71 -10.89 -13.62
CA ASP A 10 -8.06 -11.36 -13.98
C ASP A 10 -9.16 -10.41 -13.46
N VAL A 11 -9.03 -9.95 -12.21
CA VAL A 11 -10.00 -9.01 -11.63
C VAL A 11 -10.00 -7.69 -12.38
N ILE A 12 -8.84 -7.05 -12.53
CA ILE A 12 -8.74 -5.72 -13.16
C ILE A 12 -9.09 -5.77 -14.64
N SER A 13 -8.64 -6.80 -15.36
CA SER A 13 -8.99 -6.98 -16.78
C SER A 13 -10.49 -7.24 -16.99
N SER A 14 -11.13 -7.95 -16.06
CA SER A 14 -12.57 -8.20 -16.10
C SER A 14 -13.37 -6.91 -15.89
N LEU A 15 -12.94 -6.06 -14.93
CA LEU A 15 -13.54 -4.73 -14.73
C LEU A 15 -13.40 -3.87 -16.00
N LYS A 16 -12.21 -3.82 -16.58
CA LYS A 16 -11.94 -3.06 -17.81
C LYS A 16 -12.79 -3.56 -18.98
N LYS A 17 -12.94 -4.87 -19.15
CA LYS A 17 -13.81 -5.47 -20.16
C LYS A 17 -15.29 -5.11 -19.96
N ALA A 18 -15.70 -4.95 -18.70
CA ALA A 18 -17.06 -4.50 -18.35
C ALA A 18 -17.26 -2.98 -18.50
N GLY A 19 -16.26 -2.24 -18.98
CA GLY A 19 -16.34 -0.80 -19.19
C GLY A 19 -15.98 0.05 -17.97
N VAL A 20 -15.42 -0.57 -16.92
CA VAL A 20 -15.00 0.10 -15.68
C VAL A 20 -13.48 -0.03 -15.53
N THR A 21 -12.75 1.04 -15.78
CA THR A 21 -11.32 1.08 -15.52
C THR A 21 -11.08 1.81 -14.20
N PRO A 22 -10.57 1.14 -13.15
CA PRO A 22 -10.25 1.81 -11.89
C PRO A 22 -9.12 2.81 -12.11
N GLU A 23 -9.20 3.95 -11.45
CA GLU A 23 -8.13 4.94 -11.45
C GLU A 23 -7.00 4.55 -10.47
N TRP A 24 -7.38 3.91 -9.36
CA TRP A 24 -6.50 3.43 -8.32
C TRP A 24 -6.77 1.97 -7.98
N VAL A 25 -5.72 1.21 -7.74
CA VAL A 25 -5.79 -0.17 -7.26
C VAL A 25 -4.89 -0.34 -6.06
N GLN A 26 -5.47 -0.77 -4.96
CA GLN A 26 -4.74 -1.08 -3.74
C GLN A 26 -4.32 -2.55 -3.73
N VAL A 27 -3.02 -2.80 -3.65
CA VAL A 27 -2.45 -4.14 -3.54
C VAL A 27 -2.25 -4.48 -2.07
N GLY A 28 -3.12 -5.32 -1.53
CA GLY A 28 -3.24 -5.58 -0.10
C GLY A 28 -4.06 -4.49 0.63
N ASN A 29 -4.55 -4.79 1.82
CA ASN A 29 -5.30 -3.85 2.66
C ASN A 29 -4.73 -3.86 4.07
N GLU A 30 -4.32 -2.68 4.56
CA GLU A 30 -3.74 -2.56 5.89
C GLU A 30 -2.69 -3.65 6.18
N ILE A 31 -1.56 -3.58 5.47
CA ILE A 31 -0.53 -4.62 5.49
C ILE A 31 0.70 -4.31 6.35
N PRO A 32 0.57 -3.77 7.58
CA PRO A 32 1.73 -3.47 8.42
C PRO A 32 2.51 -4.72 8.82
N GLY A 33 1.85 -5.88 8.90
CA GLY A 33 2.44 -7.19 9.14
C GLY A 33 2.70 -8.01 7.87
N GLY A 34 2.41 -7.44 6.69
CA GLY A 34 2.48 -8.15 5.41
C GLY A 34 1.12 -8.69 4.94
N MET A 35 1.14 -9.53 3.92
CA MET A 35 -0.05 -10.14 3.29
C MET A 35 0.21 -11.61 2.96
N LEU A 36 -0.85 -12.41 2.81
CA LEU A 36 -0.76 -13.83 2.43
C LEU A 36 0.18 -14.64 3.33
N TRP A 37 -0.11 -14.63 4.61
CA TRP A 37 0.65 -15.34 5.65
C TRP A 37 0.70 -16.86 5.43
N PRO A 38 1.84 -17.53 5.77
CA PRO A 38 3.06 -16.93 6.34
C PRO A 38 4.00 -16.31 5.30
N ASP A 39 3.82 -16.60 4.02
CA ASP A 39 4.79 -16.35 2.95
C ASP A 39 5.11 -14.84 2.78
N GLY A 40 4.11 -14.00 2.81
CA GLY A 40 4.25 -12.54 2.66
C GLY A 40 4.25 -11.79 3.98
N SER A 41 4.70 -12.40 5.07
CA SER A 41 4.94 -11.71 6.36
C SER A 41 6.08 -10.70 6.26
N THR A 42 6.02 -9.64 7.07
CA THR A 42 7.14 -8.69 7.25
C THR A 42 8.37 -9.31 7.89
N ASP A 43 8.29 -10.53 8.42
CA ASP A 43 9.45 -11.32 8.81
C ASP A 43 10.23 -11.84 7.57
N ASN A 44 9.57 -11.83 6.41
CA ASN A 44 10.14 -12.26 5.13
C ASN A 44 9.99 -11.18 4.04
N TRP A 45 10.61 -10.03 4.27
CA TRP A 45 10.51 -8.86 3.38
C TRP A 45 10.88 -9.14 1.93
N LYS A 46 11.82 -10.04 1.68
CA LYS A 46 12.17 -10.42 0.31
C LYS A 46 10.97 -10.99 -0.44
N GLN A 47 10.23 -11.87 0.20
CA GLN A 47 9.07 -12.53 -0.40
C GLN A 47 7.87 -11.58 -0.46
N LEU A 48 7.64 -10.80 0.59
CA LEU A 48 6.61 -9.76 0.60
C LEU A 48 6.83 -8.75 -0.53
N GLY A 49 8.06 -8.28 -0.71
CA GLY A 49 8.40 -7.35 -1.80
C GLY A 49 8.14 -7.95 -3.19
N GLN A 50 8.40 -9.24 -3.38
CA GLN A 50 8.09 -9.94 -4.62
C GLN A 50 6.57 -10.04 -4.85
N LEU A 51 5.78 -10.35 -3.81
CA LEU A 51 4.31 -10.42 -3.90
C LEU A 51 3.71 -9.07 -4.28
N LEU A 52 4.13 -8.00 -3.61
CA LEU A 52 3.68 -6.64 -3.91
C LEU A 52 4.05 -6.23 -5.35
N ASN A 53 5.26 -6.55 -5.80
CA ASN A 53 5.68 -6.27 -7.17
C ASN A 53 4.88 -7.07 -8.20
N LYS A 54 4.50 -8.31 -7.91
CA LYS A 54 3.62 -9.11 -8.79
C LYS A 54 2.23 -8.50 -8.91
N GLY A 55 1.66 -8.00 -7.82
CA GLY A 55 0.40 -7.25 -7.86
C GLY A 55 0.53 -5.96 -8.69
N CYS A 56 1.59 -5.20 -8.48
CA CYS A 56 1.88 -3.99 -9.27
C CYS A 56 2.02 -4.30 -10.76
N ASP A 57 2.79 -5.34 -11.12
CA ASP A 57 2.98 -5.76 -12.50
C ASP A 57 1.66 -6.13 -13.18
N ALA A 58 0.79 -6.85 -12.49
CA ALA A 58 -0.51 -7.24 -13.01
C ALA A 58 -1.41 -6.03 -13.28
N VAL A 59 -1.45 -5.06 -12.37
CA VAL A 59 -2.21 -3.81 -12.56
C VAL A 59 -1.69 -3.06 -13.78
N LYS A 60 -0.38 -2.84 -13.86
CA LYS A 60 0.25 -2.10 -14.96
C LYS A 60 0.14 -2.84 -16.31
N ALA A 61 0.06 -4.16 -16.31
CA ALA A 61 -0.16 -4.96 -17.52
C ALA A 61 -1.58 -4.78 -18.09
N VAL A 62 -2.58 -4.47 -17.26
CA VAL A 62 -3.94 -4.16 -17.71
C VAL A 62 -4.03 -2.73 -18.22
N ASP A 63 -3.47 -1.78 -17.48
CA ASP A 63 -3.40 -0.37 -17.88
C ASP A 63 -2.29 0.34 -17.11
N GLU A 64 -1.31 0.88 -17.80
CA GLU A 64 -0.16 1.58 -17.20
C GLU A 64 -0.54 2.85 -16.43
N ASN A 65 -1.69 3.46 -16.75
CA ASN A 65 -2.17 4.67 -16.12
C ASN A 65 -2.80 4.43 -14.75
N ILE A 66 -3.21 3.20 -14.44
CA ILE A 66 -3.76 2.87 -13.12
C ILE A 66 -2.68 3.06 -12.06
N LYS A 67 -2.99 3.85 -11.03
CA LYS A 67 -2.08 4.07 -9.91
C LYS A 67 -2.18 2.94 -8.88
N VAL A 68 -1.03 2.47 -8.41
CA VAL A 68 -0.95 1.41 -7.42
C VAL A 68 -0.73 2.00 -6.03
N ILE A 69 -1.58 1.59 -5.08
CA ILE A 69 -1.51 1.99 -3.68
C ILE A 69 -0.94 0.84 -2.86
N VAL A 70 0.01 1.15 -1.97
CA VAL A 70 0.40 0.30 -0.83
C VAL A 70 -0.10 0.95 0.45
N HIS A 71 -0.85 0.19 1.25
CA HIS A 71 -1.69 0.71 2.32
C HIS A 71 -1.32 0.16 3.69
N VAL A 72 -1.09 1.05 4.65
CA VAL A 72 -0.75 0.74 6.05
C VAL A 72 -1.74 1.46 6.98
N ASP A 73 -2.09 0.83 8.07
CA ASP A 73 -2.96 1.37 9.12
C ASP A 73 -2.22 2.30 10.10
N GLU A 74 -2.94 2.89 11.04
CA GLU A 74 -2.41 3.83 12.04
C GLU A 74 -1.66 5.02 11.42
N GLY A 75 -2.33 5.74 10.52
CA GLY A 75 -1.74 6.85 9.76
C GLY A 75 -1.05 7.95 10.57
N ASN A 76 -1.31 8.05 11.87
CA ASN A 76 -0.62 8.95 12.81
C ASN A 76 0.70 8.36 13.37
N ASN A 77 1.04 7.11 13.07
CA ASN A 77 2.23 6.44 13.59
C ASN A 77 3.41 6.50 12.60
N ASN A 78 4.10 7.64 12.58
CA ASN A 78 5.22 7.87 11.65
C ASN A 78 6.34 6.82 11.75
N ALA A 79 6.67 6.35 12.96
CA ALA A 79 7.71 5.33 13.14
C ALA A 79 7.35 4.01 12.44
N LYS A 80 6.08 3.58 12.54
CA LYS A 80 5.54 2.40 11.85
C LYS A 80 5.66 2.56 10.33
N PHE A 81 5.23 3.71 9.81
CA PHE A 81 5.30 4.01 8.39
C PHE A 81 6.73 4.04 7.87
N ARG A 82 7.65 4.70 8.55
CA ARG A 82 9.07 4.70 8.17
C ARG A 82 9.63 3.27 8.15
N THR A 83 9.39 2.49 9.18
CA THR A 83 9.85 1.10 9.24
C THR A 83 9.35 0.29 8.05
N PHE A 84 8.05 0.40 7.74
CA PHE A 84 7.47 -0.34 6.62
C PHE A 84 8.03 0.12 5.27
N PHE A 85 7.98 1.41 4.97
CA PHE A 85 8.36 1.92 3.66
C PHE A 85 9.88 1.98 3.41
N ASP A 86 10.72 2.05 4.46
CA ASP A 86 12.16 1.87 4.33
C ASP A 86 12.50 0.42 3.90
N ASN A 87 11.84 -0.58 4.51
CA ASN A 87 11.97 -1.98 4.09
C ASN A 87 11.42 -2.21 2.68
N ALA A 88 10.25 -1.65 2.36
CA ALA A 88 9.68 -1.73 1.01
C ALA A 88 10.65 -1.15 -0.04
N THR A 89 11.28 -0.02 0.27
CA THR A 89 12.29 0.61 -0.58
C THR A 89 13.53 -0.29 -0.75
N ALA A 90 14.03 -0.87 0.34
CA ALA A 90 15.16 -1.82 0.31
C ALA A 90 14.87 -3.03 -0.58
N GLN A 91 13.62 -3.49 -0.63
CA GLN A 91 13.16 -4.57 -1.50
C GLN A 91 12.72 -4.10 -2.90
N LYS A 92 12.89 -2.81 -3.22
CA LYS A 92 12.50 -2.21 -4.52
C LYS A 92 11.02 -2.44 -4.85
N VAL A 93 10.15 -2.32 -3.86
CA VAL A 93 8.70 -2.40 -4.07
C VAL A 93 8.24 -1.20 -4.90
N ARG A 94 7.46 -1.48 -5.93
CA ARG A 94 6.92 -0.47 -6.85
C ARG A 94 5.48 -0.13 -6.49
N TYR A 95 5.22 1.12 -6.31
CA TYR A 95 3.91 1.70 -6.04
C TYR A 95 3.92 3.20 -6.41
N ASP A 96 2.74 3.77 -6.56
CA ASP A 96 2.56 5.18 -6.91
C ASP A 96 2.13 6.02 -5.70
N ILE A 97 1.34 5.44 -4.80
CA ILE A 97 0.66 6.13 -3.71
C ILE A 97 0.90 5.38 -2.39
N ILE A 98 1.14 6.12 -1.32
CA ILE A 98 1.14 5.63 0.05
C ILE A 98 -0.27 5.81 0.61
N GLY A 99 -0.97 4.70 0.88
CA GLY A 99 -2.27 4.71 1.52
C GLY A 99 -2.17 4.65 3.05
N LEU A 100 -2.99 5.44 3.72
CA LEU A 100 -3.06 5.51 5.18
C LEU A 100 -4.50 5.31 5.65
N SER A 101 -4.72 4.41 6.62
CA SER A 101 -5.95 4.42 7.41
C SER A 101 -5.75 5.26 8.67
N TYR A 102 -6.75 6.06 9.01
CA TYR A 102 -6.73 6.84 10.23
C TYR A 102 -8.08 6.76 10.94
N TYR A 103 -8.11 6.09 12.09
CA TYR A 103 -9.29 5.90 12.91
C TYR A 103 -8.99 6.30 14.37
N PRO A 104 -9.35 7.51 14.82
CA PRO A 104 -9.16 7.94 16.23
C PRO A 104 -9.74 6.97 17.24
N TYR A 105 -10.85 6.31 16.90
CA TYR A 105 -11.50 5.31 17.73
C TYR A 105 -10.54 4.20 18.23
N TRP A 106 -9.69 3.69 17.36
CA TRP A 106 -8.75 2.63 17.72
C TRP A 106 -7.55 3.13 18.51
N ILE A 107 -7.20 4.41 18.35
CA ILE A 107 -6.11 5.06 19.07
C ILE A 107 -6.53 5.37 20.52
N LYS A 108 -7.84 5.35 20.83
CA LYS A 108 -8.43 5.68 22.14
C LYS A 108 -8.06 7.12 22.62
N LYS A 109 -7.94 8.02 21.67
CA LYS A 109 -7.68 9.44 21.88
C LYS A 109 -8.67 10.26 21.07
N ASP A 110 -8.89 11.51 21.47
CA ASP A 110 -9.63 12.45 20.63
C ASP A 110 -8.82 12.75 19.35
N TYR A 111 -9.53 12.99 18.25
CA TYR A 111 -8.87 13.28 16.97
C TYR A 111 -7.97 14.52 17.07
N SER A 112 -8.34 15.52 17.90
CA SER A 112 -7.57 16.73 18.12
C SER A 112 -6.19 16.48 18.74
N GLU A 113 -5.99 15.34 19.42
CA GLU A 113 -4.70 14.95 19.99
C GLU A 113 -3.78 14.25 18.97
N THR A 114 -4.35 13.75 17.88
CA THR A 114 -3.61 12.88 16.95
C THR A 114 -3.60 13.37 15.50
N ILE A 115 -4.39 14.40 15.19
CA ILE A 115 -4.46 14.95 13.82
C ILE A 115 -3.13 15.57 13.37
N ALA A 116 -2.41 16.23 14.29
CA ALA A 116 -1.09 16.79 13.98
C ALA A 116 -0.05 15.71 13.67
N ASP A 117 -0.13 14.55 14.33
CA ASP A 117 0.73 13.41 14.05
C ASP A 117 0.42 12.78 12.68
N LEU A 118 -0.88 12.73 12.30
CA LEU A 118 -1.30 12.29 10.98
C LEU A 118 -0.77 13.22 9.89
N GLU A 119 -0.94 14.54 10.06
CA GLU A 119 -0.44 15.55 9.12
C GLU A 119 1.09 15.46 8.97
N PHE A 120 1.79 15.37 10.10
CA PHE A 120 3.24 15.19 10.10
C PHE A 120 3.65 13.93 9.34
N ASN A 121 3.01 12.79 9.61
CA ASN A 121 3.33 11.53 8.94
C ASN A 121 3.06 11.62 7.43
N LEU A 122 1.93 12.18 7.03
CA LEU A 122 1.60 12.33 5.61
C LEU A 122 2.67 13.16 4.87
N HIS A 123 3.04 14.32 5.42
CA HIS A 123 4.07 15.17 4.84
C HIS A 123 5.44 14.49 4.79
N ASP A 124 5.82 13.77 5.85
CA ASP A 124 7.08 13.03 5.90
C ASP A 124 7.13 11.93 4.85
N MET A 125 6.05 11.15 4.70
CA MET A 125 5.96 10.06 3.72
C MET A 125 6.07 10.59 2.29
N VAL A 126 5.29 11.61 1.95
CA VAL A 126 5.32 12.24 0.63
C VAL A 126 6.72 12.75 0.30
N LYS A 127 7.34 13.47 1.24
CA LYS A 127 8.69 14.04 1.04
C LYS A 127 9.79 12.98 0.98
N ARG A 128 9.73 11.98 1.88
CA ARG A 128 10.79 10.97 2.03
C ARG A 128 10.83 10.01 0.86
N TYR A 129 9.69 9.56 0.38
CA TYR A 129 9.61 8.54 -0.66
C TYR A 129 9.26 9.10 -2.04
N ASN A 130 8.99 10.39 -2.15
CA ASN A 130 8.58 11.07 -3.39
C ASN A 130 7.38 10.35 -4.04
N LYS A 131 6.34 10.12 -3.23
CA LYS A 131 5.08 9.47 -3.61
C LYS A 131 3.91 10.33 -3.16
N ASP A 132 2.76 10.18 -3.83
CA ASP A 132 1.52 10.76 -3.35
C ASP A 132 1.05 10.06 -2.06
N GLY A 133 0.30 10.77 -1.23
CA GLY A 133 -0.33 10.24 -0.02
C GLY A 133 -1.85 10.27 -0.14
N MET A 134 -2.53 9.23 0.36
CA MET A 134 -3.98 9.10 0.36
C MET A 134 -4.46 8.59 1.73
N ILE A 135 -5.47 9.25 2.32
CA ILE A 135 -6.11 8.84 3.58
C ILE A 135 -7.48 8.23 3.26
#